data_dc79ff9b638a7bdc8a2d9fa063401314
#
_entry.id   dc79ff9b638a7bdc8a2d9fa063401314
#
_cell.length_a   1.000
_cell.length_b   1.000
_cell.length_c   1.000
_cell.angle_alpha   90.00
_cell.angle_beta   90.00
_cell.angle_gamma   90.00
#
_symmetry.space_group_name_H-M   'P 1'
#
loop_
_entity.id
_entity.type
_entity.pdbx_description
1 polymer ?
#
loop_
_entity_poly.entity_id
_entity_poly.type
_entity_poly.pdbx_seq_one_letter_code
_entity_poly.pdbx_strand_id
1 'polypeptide(L)'
;MDLFISAISQGMLWGILSLGLFISFRVLNIADMTTEGAYPLGAAVCVICIHNGINPIIATLISIVAGMLAGLVTGFLITVCKIPSLLAGILTMTALLSVNLRIMGRPNLSLINKNTIFSKIQGLNLPTHYDTVFVGIILSGLIIFAMSLFFSTELGQSLIATGDNEKMATALGISTKTMTILGLMLANGIISLAGAILAQNNGYSDVNSGIGVIVVALAAIIIGEVIFKDVSFTTRLICVICGAIIYRLLLVGVLKLNIIGANDFKLVSALVIAIFLTLPQLKLKTKRKDA
;
A
#
# COMPACT_ATOMS: atom_id res chain seq x y z
N MET A 1 -17.38 -3.50 20.98
CA MET A 1 -17.73 -3.47 19.55
C MET A 1 -16.88 -2.46 18.79
N ASP A 2 -16.67 -1.28 19.31
CA ASP A 2 -15.96 -0.18 18.64
C ASP A 2 -14.52 -0.51 18.21
N LEU A 3 -13.80 -1.31 19.00
CA LEU A 3 -12.44 -1.77 18.66
C LEU A 3 -12.40 -2.64 17.38
N PHE A 4 -13.39 -3.49 17.18
CA PHE A 4 -13.47 -4.34 15.99
C PHE A 4 -13.83 -3.52 14.75
N ILE A 5 -14.76 -2.56 14.89
CA ILE A 5 -15.14 -1.67 13.79
C ILE A 5 -13.95 -0.79 13.39
N SER A 6 -13.22 -0.25 14.37
CA SER A 6 -11.98 0.50 14.15
C SER A 6 -10.90 -0.35 13.47
N ALA A 7 -10.75 -1.63 13.83
CA ALA A 7 -9.81 -2.53 13.17
C ALA A 7 -10.18 -2.80 11.71
N ILE A 8 -11.47 -3.00 11.42
CA ILE A 8 -11.97 -3.19 10.05
C ILE A 8 -11.75 -1.93 9.22
N SER A 9 -12.13 -0.77 9.74
CA SER A 9 -11.97 0.51 9.03
C SER A 9 -10.50 0.78 8.70
N GLN A 10 -9.62 0.62 9.67
CA GLN A 10 -8.18 0.76 9.44
C GLN A 10 -7.64 -0.32 8.49
N GLY A 11 -8.10 -1.57 8.62
CA GLY A 11 -7.74 -2.66 7.72
C GLY A 11 -8.05 -2.35 6.26
N MET A 12 -9.19 -1.74 5.97
CA MET A 12 -9.55 -1.32 4.61
C MET A 12 -8.60 -0.25 4.06
N LEU A 13 -8.27 0.77 4.86
CA LEU A 13 -7.36 1.84 4.41
C LEU A 13 -5.94 1.30 4.16
N TRP A 14 -5.45 0.40 5.02
CA TRP A 14 -4.17 -0.29 4.81
C TRP A 14 -4.22 -1.27 3.64
N GLY A 15 -5.39 -1.82 3.34
CA GLY A 15 -5.63 -2.64 2.15
C GLY A 15 -5.36 -1.89 0.85
N ILE A 16 -5.67 -0.59 0.78
CA ILE A 16 -5.34 0.26 -0.38
C ILE A 16 -3.83 0.28 -0.63
N LEU A 17 -3.04 0.46 0.42
CA LEU A 17 -1.58 0.40 0.32
C LEU A 17 -1.10 -0.96 -0.18
N SER A 18 -1.71 -2.03 0.33
CA SER A 18 -1.37 -3.40 -0.08
C SER A 18 -1.72 -3.66 -1.56
N LEU A 19 -2.78 -3.04 -2.10
CA LEU A 19 -3.09 -3.08 -3.53
C LEU A 19 -2.01 -2.41 -4.38
N GLY A 20 -1.44 -1.28 -3.91
CA GLY A 20 -0.31 -0.64 -4.59
C GLY A 20 0.92 -1.56 -4.60
N LEU A 21 1.28 -2.12 -3.44
CA LEU A 21 2.42 -3.04 -3.34
C LEU A 21 2.18 -4.34 -4.12
N PHE A 22 0.94 -4.80 -4.29
CA PHE A 22 0.60 -5.96 -5.10
C PHE A 22 1.06 -5.81 -6.55
N ILE A 23 1.01 -4.61 -7.12
CA ILE A 23 1.49 -4.34 -8.49
C ILE A 23 3.01 -4.54 -8.57
N SER A 24 3.78 -3.93 -7.67
CA SER A 24 5.24 -4.05 -7.73
C SER A 24 5.73 -5.44 -7.34
N PHE A 25 5.22 -6.00 -6.25
CA PHE A 25 5.71 -7.24 -5.68
C PHE A 25 5.19 -8.49 -6.39
N ARG A 26 3.87 -8.52 -6.74
CA ARG A 26 3.22 -9.71 -7.27
C ARG A 26 3.08 -9.71 -8.78
N VAL A 27 2.81 -8.55 -9.39
CA VAL A 27 2.66 -8.45 -10.84
C VAL A 27 4.01 -8.28 -11.51
N LEU A 28 4.86 -7.35 -11.05
CA LEU A 28 6.19 -7.11 -11.63
C LEU A 28 7.31 -8.01 -11.07
N ASN A 29 7.07 -8.69 -9.94
CA ASN A 29 8.11 -9.44 -9.20
C ASN A 29 9.32 -8.58 -8.78
N ILE A 30 9.08 -7.30 -8.48
CA ILE A 30 10.10 -6.33 -8.07
C ILE A 30 9.94 -6.02 -6.58
N ALA A 31 11.02 -6.21 -5.80
CA ALA A 31 11.08 -5.75 -4.42
C ALA A 31 11.31 -4.23 -4.41
N ASP A 32 10.22 -3.45 -4.30
CA ASP A 32 10.26 -1.99 -4.35
C ASP A 32 10.27 -1.38 -2.95
N MET A 33 11.46 -0.98 -2.48
CA MET A 33 11.63 -0.28 -1.20
C MET A 33 11.20 1.20 -1.26
N THR A 34 10.93 1.74 -2.45
CA THR A 34 10.41 3.11 -2.62
C THR A 34 9.09 3.32 -1.88
N THR A 35 8.31 2.24 -1.69
CA THR A 35 7.07 2.22 -0.92
C THR A 35 7.17 2.93 0.42
N GLU A 36 8.26 2.70 1.18
CA GLU A 36 8.47 3.32 2.50
C GLU A 36 8.71 4.84 2.42
N GLY A 37 9.17 5.33 1.27
CA GLY A 37 9.32 6.77 1.00
C GLY A 37 8.08 7.40 0.36
N ALA A 38 7.41 6.66 -0.54
CA ALA A 38 6.25 7.13 -1.30
C ALA A 38 4.99 7.25 -0.41
N TYR A 39 4.83 6.38 0.58
CA TYR A 39 3.74 6.47 1.55
C TYR A 39 3.76 7.79 2.34
N PRO A 40 4.85 8.15 3.04
CA PRO A 40 4.91 9.44 3.72
C PRO A 40 4.96 10.63 2.74
N LEU A 41 5.43 10.46 1.49
CA LEU A 41 5.34 11.50 0.45
C LEU A 41 3.88 11.88 0.18
N GLY A 42 3.02 10.88 0.00
CA GLY A 42 1.59 11.11 -0.21
C GLY A 42 0.95 11.83 0.97
N ALA A 43 1.28 11.42 2.18
CA ALA A 43 0.83 12.05 3.41
C ALA A 43 1.31 13.52 3.49
N ALA A 44 2.60 13.77 3.23
CA ALA A 44 3.22 15.10 3.28
C ALA A 44 2.59 16.07 2.26
N VAL A 45 2.48 15.64 1.01
CA VAL A 45 1.88 16.45 -0.07
C VAL A 45 0.42 16.78 0.24
N CYS A 46 -0.37 15.78 0.65
CA CYS A 46 -1.77 15.97 1.01
C CYS A 46 -1.93 16.97 2.16
N VAL A 47 -1.17 16.79 3.24
CA VAL A 47 -1.27 17.64 4.44
C VAL A 47 -0.89 19.09 4.13
N ILE A 48 0.17 19.33 3.35
CA ILE A 48 0.57 20.67 2.94
C ILE A 48 -0.48 21.32 2.02
N CYS A 49 -1.03 20.58 1.07
CA CYS A 49 -2.11 21.09 0.22
C CYS A 49 -3.33 21.53 1.05
N ILE A 50 -3.73 20.72 2.04
CA ILE A 50 -4.84 21.04 2.94
C ILE A 50 -4.50 22.27 3.82
N HIS A 51 -3.25 22.38 4.30
CA HIS A 51 -2.80 23.55 5.06
C HIS A 51 -2.91 24.84 4.24
N ASN A 52 -2.61 24.77 2.95
CA ASN A 52 -2.75 25.89 2.00
C ASN A 52 -4.20 26.17 1.55
N GLY A 53 -5.18 25.47 2.14
CA GLY A 53 -6.60 25.68 1.85
C GLY A 53 -7.12 24.96 0.60
N ILE A 54 -6.34 24.07 0.00
CA ILE A 54 -6.79 23.27 -1.15
C ILE A 54 -7.81 22.22 -0.68
N ASN A 55 -8.81 21.95 -1.51
CA ASN A 55 -9.83 20.94 -1.22
C ASN A 55 -9.18 19.57 -0.96
N PRO A 56 -9.57 18.85 0.12
CA PRO A 56 -8.98 17.56 0.47
C PRO A 56 -8.99 16.51 -0.66
N ILE A 57 -10.01 16.51 -1.51
CA ILE A 57 -10.09 15.59 -2.66
C ILE A 57 -8.99 15.93 -3.69
N ILE A 58 -8.82 17.22 -4.01
CA ILE A 58 -7.78 17.68 -4.94
C ILE A 58 -6.39 17.39 -4.35
N ALA A 59 -6.21 17.65 -3.05
CA ALA A 59 -4.96 17.34 -2.34
C ALA A 59 -4.61 15.86 -2.45
N THR A 60 -5.59 14.97 -2.33
CA THR A 60 -5.41 13.52 -2.50
C THR A 60 -5.02 13.15 -3.93
N LEU A 61 -5.62 13.78 -4.95
CA LEU A 61 -5.25 13.56 -6.35
C LEU A 61 -3.81 14.02 -6.66
N ILE A 62 -3.41 15.18 -6.12
CA ILE A 62 -2.02 15.67 -6.26
C ILE A 62 -1.04 14.69 -5.62
N SER A 63 -1.41 14.07 -4.50
CA SER A 63 -0.58 13.05 -3.83
C SER A 63 -0.35 11.82 -4.71
N ILE A 64 -1.35 11.39 -5.49
CA ILE A 64 -1.18 10.28 -6.44
C ILE A 64 -0.10 10.63 -7.46
N VAL A 65 -0.17 11.84 -8.04
CA VAL A 65 0.82 12.29 -9.03
C VAL A 65 2.23 12.34 -8.43
N ALA A 66 2.36 12.82 -7.18
CA ALA A 66 3.64 12.83 -6.48
C ALA A 66 4.20 11.39 -6.30
N GLY A 67 3.35 10.43 -5.92
CA GLY A 67 3.74 9.02 -5.84
C GLY A 67 4.12 8.42 -7.19
N MET A 68 3.39 8.75 -8.26
CA MET A 68 3.73 8.33 -9.63
C MET A 68 5.11 8.85 -10.05
N LEU A 69 5.45 10.08 -9.72
CA LEU A 69 6.78 10.65 -9.99
C LEU A 69 7.88 9.93 -9.20
N ALA A 70 7.63 9.55 -7.95
CA ALA A 70 8.57 8.74 -7.17
C ALA A 70 8.80 7.37 -7.82
N GLY A 71 7.73 6.70 -8.25
CA GLY A 71 7.80 5.44 -8.99
C GLY A 71 8.52 5.56 -10.35
N LEU A 72 8.33 6.69 -11.05
CA LEU A 72 9.05 6.99 -12.29
C LEU A 72 10.55 7.06 -12.05
N VAL A 73 11.00 7.76 -11.00
CA VAL A 73 12.41 7.88 -10.65
C VAL A 73 13.01 6.49 -10.38
N THR A 74 12.34 5.68 -9.54
CA THR A 74 12.81 4.30 -9.27
C THR A 74 12.83 3.45 -10.53
N GLY A 75 11.78 3.50 -11.34
CA GLY A 75 11.72 2.79 -12.61
C GLY A 75 12.83 3.20 -13.59
N PHE A 76 13.17 4.49 -13.65
CA PHE A 76 14.26 4.99 -14.44
C PHE A 76 15.62 4.46 -13.94
N LEU A 77 15.86 4.47 -12.63
CA LEU A 77 17.10 3.94 -12.04
C LEU A 77 17.26 2.43 -12.34
N ILE A 78 16.20 1.66 -12.32
CA ILE A 78 16.23 0.22 -12.61
C ILE A 78 16.47 -0.02 -14.11
N THR A 79 15.69 0.63 -14.99
CA THR A 79 15.62 0.26 -16.41
C THR A 79 16.69 0.95 -17.28
N VAL A 80 17.03 2.20 -16.98
CA VAL A 80 17.99 3.01 -17.74
C VAL A 80 19.36 2.95 -17.09
N CYS A 81 19.44 3.22 -15.78
CA CYS A 81 20.72 3.18 -15.06
C CYS A 81 21.15 1.76 -14.71
N LYS A 82 20.29 0.74 -14.91
CA LYS A 82 20.55 -0.68 -14.64
C LYS A 82 20.98 -0.97 -13.19
N ILE A 83 20.50 -0.17 -12.25
CA ILE A 83 20.72 -0.38 -10.82
C ILE A 83 19.81 -1.53 -10.35
N PRO A 84 20.32 -2.50 -9.56
CA PRO A 84 19.49 -3.55 -8.98
C PRO A 84 18.27 -2.96 -8.27
N SER A 85 17.09 -3.57 -8.44
CA SER A 85 15.80 -3.02 -8.00
C SER A 85 15.78 -2.68 -6.51
N LEU A 86 16.34 -3.54 -5.66
CA LEU A 86 16.42 -3.31 -4.23
C LEU A 86 17.22 -2.02 -3.91
N LEU A 87 18.38 -1.85 -4.54
CA LEU A 87 19.24 -0.66 -4.35
C LEU A 87 18.57 0.61 -4.88
N ALA A 88 17.95 0.54 -6.06
CA ALA A 88 17.24 1.67 -6.64
C ALA A 88 16.09 2.12 -5.72
N GLY A 89 15.34 1.18 -5.14
CA GLY A 89 14.28 1.46 -4.17
C GLY A 89 14.82 2.12 -2.89
N ILE A 90 15.92 1.62 -2.32
CA ILE A 90 16.57 2.21 -1.14
C ILE A 90 17.08 3.63 -1.43
N LEU A 91 17.70 3.86 -2.59
CA LEU A 91 18.17 5.19 -3.00
C LEU A 91 17.01 6.17 -3.10
N THR A 92 15.94 5.79 -3.78
CA THR A 92 14.75 6.66 -3.89
C THR A 92 14.08 6.89 -2.54
N MET A 93 13.93 5.86 -1.70
CA MET A 93 13.39 5.98 -0.35
C MET A 93 14.17 6.98 0.49
N THR A 94 15.51 6.90 0.50
CA THR A 94 16.36 7.82 1.27
C THR A 94 16.31 9.25 0.73
N ALA A 95 16.25 9.43 -0.59
CA ALA A 95 16.04 10.74 -1.20
C ALA A 95 14.68 11.32 -0.83
N LEU A 96 13.62 10.51 -0.87
CA LEU A 96 12.27 10.91 -0.51
C LEU A 96 12.14 11.34 0.96
N LEU A 97 12.92 10.78 1.88
CA LEU A 97 12.95 11.23 3.27
C LEU A 97 13.29 12.72 3.37
N SER A 98 14.33 13.16 2.64
CA SER A 98 14.74 14.57 2.59
C SER A 98 13.70 15.45 1.87
N VAL A 99 13.09 14.93 0.80
CA VAL A 99 12.03 15.63 0.07
C VAL A 99 10.80 15.83 0.97
N ASN A 100 10.39 14.80 1.70
CA ASN A 100 9.26 14.83 2.62
C ASN A 100 9.48 15.87 3.74
N LEU A 101 10.68 15.87 4.35
CA LEU A 101 11.06 16.88 5.34
C LEU A 101 11.03 18.30 4.77
N ARG A 102 11.49 18.48 3.53
CA ARG A 102 11.50 19.78 2.87
C ARG A 102 10.08 20.27 2.55
N ILE A 103 9.19 19.36 2.13
CA ILE A 103 7.77 19.67 1.86
C ILE A 103 7.06 20.06 3.16
N MET A 104 7.24 19.29 4.23
CA MET A 104 6.54 19.52 5.51
C MET A 104 7.17 20.63 6.36
N GLY A 105 8.45 20.93 6.15
CA GLY A 105 9.22 21.91 6.95
C GLY A 105 9.51 21.45 8.39
N ARG A 106 8.92 20.33 8.84
CA ARG A 106 9.08 19.73 10.17
C ARG A 106 8.75 18.22 10.10
N PRO A 107 9.27 17.40 11.04
CA PRO A 107 9.08 15.95 11.01
C PRO A 107 7.63 15.48 11.12
N ASN A 108 6.80 16.23 11.83
CA ASN A 108 5.38 15.93 12.04
C ASN A 108 4.53 17.19 11.80
N LEU A 109 3.42 17.03 11.06
CA LEU A 109 2.50 18.12 10.73
C LEU A 109 1.06 17.67 11.00
N SER A 110 0.37 18.39 11.90
CA SER A 110 -1.01 18.08 12.32
C SER A 110 -2.03 18.74 11.39
N LEU A 111 -3.18 18.05 11.19
CA LEU A 111 -4.37 18.55 10.49
C LEU A 111 -5.48 19.01 11.44
N ILE A 112 -5.17 19.24 12.72
CA ILE A 112 -6.18 19.70 13.69
C ILE A 112 -6.83 20.98 13.19
N ASN A 113 -8.15 21.06 13.27
CA ASN A 113 -8.97 22.18 12.79
C ASN A 113 -8.93 22.42 11.28
N LYS A 114 -8.52 21.44 10.47
CA LYS A 114 -8.58 21.49 9.01
C LYS A 114 -9.68 20.56 8.49
N ASN A 115 -10.32 20.99 7.40
CA ASN A 115 -11.31 20.17 6.72
C ASN A 115 -10.62 19.01 6.02
N THR A 116 -11.00 17.78 6.37
CA THR A 116 -10.56 16.53 5.73
C THR A 116 -11.73 15.88 4.98
N ILE A 117 -11.47 14.83 4.20
CA ILE A 117 -12.55 14.04 3.59
C ILE A 117 -13.45 13.46 4.70
N PHE A 118 -12.86 13.00 5.79
CA PHE A 118 -13.58 12.40 6.91
C PHE A 118 -14.42 13.43 7.68
N SER A 119 -13.91 14.64 7.90
CA SER A 119 -14.68 15.69 8.59
C SER A 119 -15.94 16.12 7.83
N LYS A 120 -15.92 16.05 6.49
CA LYS A 120 -17.10 16.33 5.66
C LYS A 120 -18.17 15.25 5.79
N ILE A 121 -17.77 13.99 5.99
CA ILE A 121 -18.69 12.84 6.12
C ILE A 121 -19.24 12.75 7.54
N GLN A 122 -18.48 13.16 8.56
CA GLN A 122 -18.98 13.27 9.95
C GLN A 122 -20.19 14.19 10.08
N GLY A 123 -20.37 15.16 9.18
CA GLY A 123 -21.59 15.97 9.08
C GLY A 123 -22.87 15.17 8.76
N LEU A 124 -22.76 13.88 8.39
CA LEU A 124 -23.88 12.96 8.16
C LEU A 124 -24.37 12.24 9.43
N ASN A 125 -23.87 12.59 10.63
CA ASN A 125 -24.25 12.01 11.93
C ASN A 125 -24.19 10.46 11.99
N LEU A 126 -23.22 9.86 11.32
CA LEU A 126 -22.98 8.42 11.40
C LEU A 126 -22.35 8.05 12.76
N PRO A 127 -22.62 6.84 13.31
CA PRO A 127 -21.95 6.36 14.51
C PRO A 127 -20.42 6.35 14.36
N THR A 128 -19.71 6.49 15.48
CA THR A 128 -18.23 6.50 15.53
C THR A 128 -17.59 5.36 14.72
N HIS A 129 -16.63 5.70 13.86
CA HIS A 129 -15.88 4.81 12.95
C HIS A 129 -16.63 4.27 11.70
N TYR A 130 -17.95 4.42 11.57
CA TYR A 130 -18.66 4.01 10.37
C TYR A 130 -18.39 4.93 9.17
N ASP A 131 -18.05 6.18 9.41
CA ASP A 131 -17.57 7.14 8.42
C ASP A 131 -16.30 6.63 7.72
N THR A 132 -15.33 6.14 8.49
CA THR A 132 -14.07 5.57 7.97
C THR A 132 -14.29 4.26 7.21
N VAL A 133 -15.21 3.39 7.68
CA VAL A 133 -15.58 2.17 6.96
C VAL A 133 -16.21 2.51 5.61
N PHE A 134 -17.12 3.48 5.57
CA PHE A 134 -17.79 3.90 4.34
C PHE A 134 -16.79 4.46 3.31
N VAL A 135 -15.89 5.35 3.73
CA VAL A 135 -14.81 5.85 2.88
C VAL A 135 -13.92 4.71 2.41
N GLY A 136 -13.55 3.80 3.31
CA GLY A 136 -12.72 2.63 2.99
C GLY A 136 -13.34 1.74 1.92
N ILE A 137 -14.64 1.44 2.02
CA ILE A 137 -15.36 0.62 1.02
C ILE A 137 -15.39 1.31 -0.34
N ILE A 138 -15.74 2.59 -0.38
CA ILE A 138 -15.84 3.34 -1.65
C ILE A 138 -14.48 3.42 -2.32
N LEU A 139 -13.44 3.79 -1.59
CA LEU A 139 -12.11 3.98 -2.16
C LEU A 139 -11.48 2.64 -2.56
N SER A 140 -11.57 1.61 -1.73
CA SER A 140 -11.07 0.29 -2.09
C SER A 140 -11.81 -0.31 -3.27
N GLY A 141 -13.14 -0.17 -3.33
CA GLY A 141 -13.95 -0.59 -4.47
C GLY A 141 -13.59 0.13 -5.76
N LEU A 142 -13.40 1.45 -5.71
CA LEU A 142 -13.00 2.26 -6.86
C LEU A 142 -11.61 1.87 -7.37
N ILE A 143 -10.65 1.63 -6.47
CA ILE A 143 -9.30 1.22 -6.84
C ILE A 143 -9.31 -0.20 -7.44
N ILE A 144 -10.03 -1.16 -6.83
CA ILE A 144 -10.17 -2.51 -7.37
C ILE A 144 -10.79 -2.46 -8.76
N PHE A 145 -11.85 -1.66 -8.95
CA PHE A 145 -12.50 -1.48 -10.23
C PHE A 145 -11.54 -0.90 -11.27
N ALA A 146 -10.83 0.18 -10.93
CA ALA A 146 -9.85 0.81 -11.82
C ALA A 146 -8.70 -0.15 -12.18
N MET A 147 -8.17 -0.89 -11.19
CA MET A 147 -7.14 -1.91 -11.43
C MET A 147 -7.66 -3.05 -12.30
N SER A 148 -8.87 -3.55 -12.05
CA SER A 148 -9.47 -4.62 -12.85
C SER A 148 -9.65 -4.20 -14.30
N LEU A 149 -10.13 -2.97 -14.56
CA LEU A 149 -10.22 -2.41 -15.90
C LEU A 149 -8.84 -2.26 -16.54
N PHE A 150 -7.88 -1.69 -15.82
CA PHE A 150 -6.53 -1.50 -16.35
C PHE A 150 -5.87 -2.83 -16.72
N PHE A 151 -5.93 -3.84 -15.87
CA PHE A 151 -5.32 -5.14 -16.13
C PHE A 151 -6.07 -5.98 -17.15
N SER A 152 -7.29 -5.61 -17.54
CA SER A 152 -7.99 -6.20 -18.70
C SER A 152 -7.57 -5.59 -20.04
N THR A 153 -6.85 -4.46 -20.04
CA THR A 153 -6.32 -3.81 -21.25
C THR A 153 -5.03 -4.48 -21.75
N GLU A 154 -4.66 -4.21 -23.00
CA GLU A 154 -3.39 -4.68 -23.60
C GLU A 154 -2.16 -4.22 -22.80
N LEU A 155 -2.18 -2.99 -22.27
CA LEU A 155 -1.11 -2.46 -21.43
C LEU A 155 -0.99 -3.25 -20.13
N GLY A 156 -2.10 -3.55 -19.47
CA GLY A 156 -2.12 -4.33 -18.24
C GLY A 156 -1.62 -5.76 -18.45
N GLN A 157 -2.04 -6.40 -19.54
CA GLN A 157 -1.57 -7.74 -19.92
C GLN A 157 -0.07 -7.75 -20.25
N SER A 158 0.41 -6.72 -20.95
CA SER A 158 1.83 -6.55 -21.25
C SER A 158 2.67 -6.36 -19.96
N LEU A 159 2.10 -5.71 -18.95
CA LEU A 159 2.73 -5.53 -17.65
C LEU A 159 2.84 -6.86 -16.90
N ILE A 160 1.77 -7.68 -16.90
CA ILE A 160 1.80 -9.03 -16.32
C ILE A 160 2.84 -9.90 -17.03
N ALA A 161 2.81 -9.92 -18.36
CA ALA A 161 3.78 -10.70 -19.16
C ALA A 161 5.24 -10.29 -18.88
N THR A 162 5.48 -8.98 -18.66
CA THR A 162 6.82 -8.45 -18.30
C THR A 162 7.27 -8.98 -16.93
N GLY A 163 6.39 -9.04 -15.94
CA GLY A 163 6.70 -9.55 -14.62
C GLY A 163 6.88 -11.07 -14.57
N ASP A 164 6.11 -11.80 -15.38
CA ASP A 164 6.21 -13.26 -15.44
C ASP A 164 7.52 -13.72 -16.13
N ASN A 165 7.83 -13.13 -17.29
CA ASN A 165 9.07 -13.46 -18.01
C ASN A 165 9.50 -12.32 -18.95
N GLU A 166 10.46 -11.53 -18.51
CA GLU A 166 10.99 -10.38 -19.27
C GLU A 166 11.55 -10.77 -20.66
N LYS A 167 12.21 -11.91 -20.75
CA LYS A 167 12.79 -12.39 -22.03
C LYS A 167 11.69 -12.77 -23.02
N MET A 168 10.67 -13.46 -22.56
CA MET A 168 9.51 -13.81 -23.38
C MET A 168 8.76 -12.56 -23.83
N ALA A 169 8.49 -11.64 -22.93
CA ALA A 169 7.80 -10.37 -23.25
C ALA A 169 8.56 -9.57 -24.31
N THR A 170 9.88 -9.48 -24.18
CA THR A 170 10.74 -8.81 -25.19
C THR A 170 10.68 -9.51 -26.53
N ALA A 171 10.68 -10.84 -26.57
CA ALA A 171 10.55 -11.62 -27.81
C ALA A 171 9.21 -11.39 -28.52
N LEU A 172 8.15 -11.08 -27.77
CA LEU A 172 6.83 -10.70 -28.28
C LEU A 172 6.75 -9.22 -28.70
N GLY A 173 7.83 -8.46 -28.62
CA GLY A 173 7.89 -7.05 -29.01
C GLY A 173 7.44 -6.08 -27.91
N ILE A 174 7.21 -6.54 -26.68
CA ILE A 174 6.81 -5.69 -25.56
C ILE A 174 8.04 -4.91 -25.06
N SER A 175 7.89 -3.59 -24.90
CA SER A 175 8.93 -2.74 -24.28
C SER A 175 8.92 -2.94 -22.75
N THR A 176 9.69 -3.94 -22.27
CA THR A 176 9.74 -4.30 -20.84
C THR A 176 10.20 -3.14 -19.96
N LYS A 177 11.12 -2.29 -20.45
CA LYS A 177 11.57 -1.09 -19.75
C LYS A 177 10.40 -0.13 -19.46
N THR A 178 9.59 0.18 -20.48
CA THR A 178 8.43 1.07 -20.33
C THR A 178 7.38 0.48 -19.41
N MET A 179 7.13 -0.84 -19.52
CA MET A 179 6.18 -1.54 -18.66
C MET A 179 6.62 -1.53 -17.19
N THR A 180 7.91 -1.76 -16.92
CA THR A 180 8.47 -1.69 -15.56
C THR A 180 8.31 -0.29 -14.95
N ILE A 181 8.65 0.77 -15.72
CA ILE A 181 8.48 2.15 -15.25
C ILE A 181 6.99 2.43 -14.96
N LEU A 182 6.10 2.09 -15.89
CA LEU A 182 4.66 2.33 -15.76
C LEU A 182 4.08 1.59 -14.56
N GLY A 183 4.46 0.34 -14.36
CA GLY A 183 3.98 -0.45 -13.21
C GLY A 183 4.46 0.10 -11.87
N LEU A 184 5.72 0.57 -11.77
CA LEU A 184 6.22 1.23 -10.56
C LEU A 184 5.57 2.59 -10.32
N MET A 185 5.26 3.34 -11.38
CA MET A 185 4.48 4.58 -11.27
C MET A 185 3.08 4.32 -10.70
N LEU A 186 2.37 3.34 -11.22
CA LEU A 186 1.03 2.97 -10.74
C LEU A 186 1.07 2.46 -9.30
N ALA A 187 2.02 1.58 -8.97
CA ALA A 187 2.21 1.05 -7.63
C ALA A 187 2.42 2.17 -6.61
N ASN A 188 3.42 3.03 -6.83
CA ASN A 188 3.74 4.11 -5.92
C ASN A 188 2.68 5.23 -5.91
N GLY A 189 1.92 5.41 -7.00
CA GLY A 189 0.77 6.29 -7.03
C GLY A 189 -0.34 5.84 -6.07
N ILE A 190 -0.69 4.55 -6.06
CA ILE A 190 -1.69 3.97 -5.14
C ILE A 190 -1.16 3.97 -3.69
N ILE A 191 0.13 3.71 -3.48
CA ILE A 191 0.76 3.76 -2.16
C ILE A 191 0.71 5.18 -1.58
N SER A 192 1.00 6.17 -2.40
CA SER A 192 0.92 7.59 -2.04
C SER A 192 -0.52 8.04 -1.75
N LEU A 193 -1.49 7.55 -2.51
CA LEU A 193 -2.91 7.72 -2.23
C LEU A 193 -3.28 7.17 -0.85
N ALA A 194 -2.83 5.95 -0.52
CA ALA A 194 -3.06 5.36 0.80
C ALA A 194 -2.45 6.22 1.92
N GLY A 195 -1.23 6.75 1.71
CA GLY A 195 -0.59 7.68 2.63
C GLY A 195 -1.40 8.95 2.87
N ALA A 196 -1.92 9.56 1.80
CA ALA A 196 -2.75 10.75 1.86
C ALA A 196 -4.06 10.51 2.63
N ILE A 197 -4.72 9.37 2.41
CA ILE A 197 -5.98 9.03 3.08
C ILE A 197 -5.74 8.71 4.55
N LEU A 198 -4.69 7.93 4.86
CA LEU A 198 -4.34 7.59 6.23
C LEU A 198 -3.92 8.84 7.03
N ALA A 199 -3.20 9.79 6.44
CA ALA A 199 -2.87 11.06 7.09
C ALA A 199 -4.13 11.89 7.42
N GLN A 200 -5.11 11.93 6.52
CA GLN A 200 -6.39 12.60 6.77
C GLN A 200 -7.22 11.89 7.84
N ASN A 201 -7.20 10.55 7.89
CA ASN A 201 -7.90 9.76 8.90
C ASN A 201 -7.25 9.91 10.29
N ASN A 202 -5.91 9.90 10.34
CA ASN A 202 -5.17 10.00 11.59
C ASN A 202 -5.08 11.46 12.11
N GLY A 203 -5.35 12.44 11.24
CA GLY A 203 -5.27 13.87 11.58
C GLY A 203 -3.84 14.42 11.64
N TYR A 204 -2.84 13.68 11.15
CA TYR A 204 -1.45 14.13 11.08
C TYR A 204 -0.64 13.34 10.04
N SER A 205 0.48 13.91 9.62
CA SER A 205 1.52 13.25 8.83
C SER A 205 2.84 13.24 9.59
N ASP A 206 3.55 12.12 9.54
CA ASP A 206 4.88 11.94 10.09
C ASP A 206 5.79 11.37 9.02
N VAL A 207 6.99 11.96 8.85
CA VAL A 207 7.97 11.54 7.84
C VAL A 207 8.45 10.11 8.06
N ASN A 208 8.51 9.66 9.33
CA ASN A 208 8.95 8.31 9.68
C ASN A 208 7.81 7.27 9.65
N SER A 209 6.59 7.67 9.30
CA SER A 209 5.43 6.77 9.25
C SER A 209 5.57 5.66 8.19
N GLY A 210 6.47 5.81 7.22
CA GLY A 210 6.76 4.83 6.18
C GLY A 210 7.58 3.62 6.63
N ILE A 211 8.30 3.73 7.76
CA ILE A 211 9.21 2.67 8.21
C ILE A 211 8.42 1.40 8.62
N GLY A 212 8.66 0.31 7.89
CA GLY A 212 8.02 -0.98 8.10
C GLY A 212 6.65 -1.14 7.43
N VAL A 213 6.22 -0.17 6.64
CA VAL A 213 4.93 -0.22 5.90
C VAL A 213 4.90 -1.37 4.89
N ILE A 214 6.03 -1.66 4.23
CA ILE A 214 6.17 -2.81 3.32
C ILE A 214 5.81 -4.11 4.01
N VAL A 215 6.27 -4.31 5.25
CA VAL A 215 6.04 -5.54 6.01
C VAL A 215 4.56 -5.76 6.25
N VAL A 216 3.83 -4.71 6.61
CA VAL A 216 2.37 -4.74 6.81
C VAL A 216 1.63 -5.07 5.51
N ALA A 217 2.03 -4.44 4.41
CA ALA A 217 1.40 -4.66 3.11
C ALA A 217 1.66 -6.08 2.57
N LEU A 218 2.89 -6.59 2.71
CA LEU A 218 3.22 -7.97 2.33
C LEU A 218 2.43 -8.98 3.16
N ALA A 219 2.29 -8.73 4.47
CA ALA A 219 1.47 -9.57 5.33
C ALA A 219 0.02 -9.67 4.81
N ALA A 220 -0.58 -8.55 4.46
CA ALA A 220 -1.94 -8.50 3.93
C ALA A 220 -2.06 -9.31 2.61
N ILE A 221 -1.11 -9.14 1.69
CA ILE A 221 -1.08 -9.87 0.42
C ILE A 221 -1.00 -11.39 0.68
N ILE A 222 -0.04 -11.81 1.53
CA ILE A 222 0.22 -13.23 1.79
C ILE A 222 -0.94 -13.89 2.55
N ILE A 223 -1.50 -13.21 3.56
CA ILE A 223 -2.68 -13.70 4.28
C ILE A 223 -3.86 -13.87 3.31
N GLY A 224 -4.09 -12.88 2.43
CA GLY A 224 -5.12 -12.98 1.40
C GLY A 224 -4.91 -14.17 0.46
N GLU A 225 -3.69 -14.40 -0.03
CA GLU A 225 -3.37 -15.51 -0.94
C GLU A 225 -3.40 -16.89 -0.26
N VAL A 226 -3.05 -16.97 1.01
CA VAL A 226 -3.06 -18.25 1.76
C VAL A 226 -4.48 -18.71 2.04
N ILE A 227 -5.39 -17.78 2.34
CA ILE A 227 -6.79 -18.09 2.67
C ILE A 227 -7.58 -18.41 1.40
N PHE A 228 -7.37 -17.63 0.34
CA PHE A 228 -8.12 -17.73 -0.91
C PHE A 228 -7.19 -18.20 -2.05
N LYS A 229 -7.20 -19.50 -2.32
CA LYS A 229 -6.41 -20.12 -3.38
C LYS A 229 -7.19 -20.18 -4.70
N ASP A 230 -6.45 -20.15 -5.82
CA ASP A 230 -6.97 -20.42 -7.17
C ASP A 230 -8.14 -19.53 -7.59
N VAL A 231 -8.05 -18.23 -7.31
CA VAL A 231 -9.06 -17.23 -7.64
C VAL A 231 -8.66 -16.38 -8.85
N SER A 232 -9.65 -15.79 -9.52
CA SER A 232 -9.44 -14.85 -10.63
C SER A 232 -8.65 -13.61 -10.18
N PHE A 233 -8.07 -12.86 -11.13
CA PHE A 233 -7.27 -11.67 -10.83
C PHE A 233 -8.04 -10.64 -9.99
N THR A 234 -9.26 -10.31 -10.39
CA THR A 234 -10.12 -9.34 -9.65
C THR A 234 -10.45 -9.84 -8.24
N THR A 235 -10.78 -11.13 -8.10
CA THR A 235 -11.03 -11.73 -6.78
C THR A 235 -9.78 -11.70 -5.91
N ARG A 236 -8.59 -11.86 -6.50
CA ARG A 236 -7.31 -11.77 -5.77
C ARG A 236 -7.10 -10.38 -5.18
N LEU A 237 -7.48 -9.30 -5.89
CA LEU A 237 -7.44 -7.93 -5.33
C LEU A 237 -8.37 -7.77 -4.12
N ILE A 238 -9.57 -8.35 -4.16
CA ILE A 238 -10.50 -8.36 -3.02
C ILE A 238 -9.87 -9.14 -1.85
N CYS A 239 -9.24 -10.28 -2.12
CA CYS A 239 -8.57 -11.09 -1.10
C CYS A 239 -7.42 -10.34 -0.40
N VAL A 240 -6.71 -9.45 -1.11
CA VAL A 240 -5.68 -8.59 -0.50
C VAL A 240 -6.30 -7.66 0.55
N ILE A 241 -7.46 -7.06 0.26
CA ILE A 241 -8.17 -6.22 1.24
C ILE A 241 -8.67 -7.05 2.43
N CYS A 242 -9.25 -8.22 2.17
CA CYS A 242 -9.65 -9.14 3.23
C CYS A 242 -8.43 -9.54 4.10
N GLY A 243 -7.29 -9.80 3.48
CA GLY A 243 -6.03 -10.10 4.18
C GLY A 243 -5.57 -8.94 5.07
N ALA A 244 -5.69 -7.70 4.61
CA ALA A 244 -5.37 -6.51 5.41
C ALA A 244 -6.32 -6.36 6.62
N ILE A 245 -7.60 -6.62 6.45
CA ILE A 245 -8.59 -6.60 7.53
C ILE A 245 -8.26 -7.68 8.55
N ILE A 246 -8.02 -8.92 8.11
CA ILE A 246 -7.67 -10.06 8.98
C ILE A 246 -6.40 -9.75 9.76
N TYR A 247 -5.36 -9.23 9.09
CA TYR A 247 -4.12 -8.83 9.73
C TYR A 247 -4.35 -7.81 10.84
N ARG A 248 -5.17 -6.77 10.59
CA ARG A 248 -5.52 -5.76 11.60
C ARG A 248 -6.32 -6.35 12.76
N LEU A 249 -7.27 -7.23 12.49
CA LEU A 249 -8.04 -7.92 13.52
C LEU A 249 -7.14 -8.77 14.42
N LEU A 250 -6.18 -9.49 13.84
CA LEU A 250 -5.20 -10.27 14.59
C LEU A 250 -4.36 -9.38 15.52
N LEU A 251 -3.86 -8.25 15.01
CA LEU A 251 -3.08 -7.31 15.83
C LEU A 251 -3.89 -6.74 16.99
N VAL A 252 -5.13 -6.32 16.75
CA VAL A 252 -6.03 -5.82 17.80
C VAL A 252 -6.37 -6.92 18.80
N GLY A 253 -6.57 -8.17 18.34
CA GLY A 253 -6.78 -9.33 19.19
C GLY A 253 -5.63 -9.57 20.15
N VAL A 254 -4.40 -9.53 19.67
CA VAL A 254 -3.18 -9.70 20.48
C VAL A 254 -3.02 -8.56 21.50
N LEU A 255 -3.28 -7.32 21.09
CA LEU A 255 -3.23 -6.16 22.00
C LEU A 255 -4.26 -6.25 23.14
N LYS A 256 -5.45 -6.81 22.86
CA LYS A 256 -6.52 -6.97 23.85
C LYS A 256 -6.17 -7.99 24.95
N LEU A 257 -5.25 -8.91 24.69
CA LEU A 257 -4.77 -9.88 25.69
C LEU A 257 -3.93 -9.24 26.81
N ASN A 258 -3.59 -7.93 26.71
CA ASN A 258 -2.78 -7.17 27.66
C ASN A 258 -1.42 -7.82 28.05
N ILE A 259 -0.94 -8.77 27.25
CA ILE A 259 0.33 -9.48 27.49
C ILE A 259 1.50 -8.64 26.97
N ILE A 260 1.24 -7.71 26.05
CA ILE A 260 2.26 -7.00 25.26
C ILE A 260 2.00 -5.50 25.33
N GLY A 261 3.05 -4.73 25.62
CA GLY A 261 2.99 -3.27 25.65
C GLY A 261 2.85 -2.66 24.26
N ALA A 262 2.31 -1.43 24.18
CA ALA A 262 2.15 -0.71 22.91
C ALA A 262 3.49 -0.51 22.15
N ASN A 263 4.61 -0.50 22.86
CA ASN A 263 5.95 -0.37 22.29
C ASN A 263 6.38 -1.61 21.49
N ASP A 264 5.83 -2.79 21.81
CA ASP A 264 6.18 -4.08 21.21
C ASP A 264 5.33 -4.41 19.98
N PHE A 265 4.48 -3.46 19.56
CA PHE A 265 3.56 -3.64 18.41
C PHE A 265 4.29 -4.08 17.13
N LYS A 266 5.47 -3.50 16.84
CA LYS A 266 6.27 -3.88 15.65
C LYS A 266 6.84 -5.29 15.78
N LEU A 267 7.23 -5.72 16.98
CA LEU A 267 7.73 -7.07 17.22
C LEU A 267 6.64 -8.11 17.01
N VAL A 268 5.45 -7.87 17.58
CA VAL A 268 4.28 -8.74 17.40
C VAL A 268 3.88 -8.84 15.94
N SER A 269 3.83 -7.71 15.26
CA SER A 269 3.58 -7.62 13.83
C SER A 269 4.53 -8.54 13.04
N ALA A 270 5.84 -8.44 13.29
CA ALA A 270 6.85 -9.26 12.64
C ALA A 270 6.69 -10.76 12.94
N LEU A 271 6.36 -11.13 14.19
CA LEU A 271 6.11 -12.52 14.57
C LEU A 271 4.88 -13.10 13.87
N VAL A 272 3.77 -12.36 13.84
CA VAL A 272 2.54 -12.78 13.13
C VAL A 272 2.84 -13.03 11.65
N ILE A 273 3.58 -12.13 11.01
CA ILE A 273 3.96 -12.29 9.60
C ILE A 273 4.86 -13.51 9.40
N ALA A 274 5.87 -13.71 10.27
CA ALA A 274 6.76 -14.87 10.19
C ALA A 274 5.98 -16.19 10.29
N ILE A 275 4.99 -16.28 11.18
CA ILE A 275 4.12 -17.45 11.31
C ILE A 275 3.33 -17.70 10.01
N PHE A 276 2.70 -16.65 9.45
CA PHE A 276 1.92 -16.81 8.21
C PHE A 276 2.78 -17.15 6.99
N LEU A 277 4.02 -16.68 6.93
CA LEU A 277 4.97 -17.06 5.87
C LEU A 277 5.45 -18.49 5.97
N THR A 278 5.58 -19.04 7.20
CA THR A 278 6.06 -20.41 7.41
C THR A 278 4.98 -21.47 7.21
N LEU A 279 3.72 -21.16 7.48
CA LEU A 279 2.59 -22.09 7.37
C LEU A 279 2.46 -22.75 5.98
N PRO A 280 2.54 -22.03 4.83
CA PRO A 280 2.47 -22.65 3.51
C PRO A 280 3.64 -23.58 3.22
N GLN A 281 4.85 -23.22 3.70
CA GLN A 281 6.06 -24.03 3.48
C GLN A 281 6.03 -25.36 4.25
N LEU A 282 5.45 -25.36 5.43
CA LEU A 282 5.26 -26.59 6.22
C LEU A 282 4.30 -27.56 5.52
N LYS A 283 3.19 -27.08 4.95
CA LYS A 283 2.24 -27.90 4.18
C LYS A 283 2.85 -28.50 2.91
N LEU A 284 3.74 -27.79 2.24
CA LEU A 284 4.44 -28.30 1.05
C LEU A 284 5.47 -29.37 1.38
N LYS A 285 6.14 -29.29 2.54
CA LYS A 285 7.07 -30.33 3.01
C LYS A 285 6.36 -31.62 3.43
N THR A 286 5.17 -31.54 4.01
CA THR A 286 4.37 -32.73 4.40
C THR A 286 3.90 -33.47 3.17
N LYS A 287 3.37 -32.78 2.14
CA LYS A 287 2.95 -33.39 0.88
C LYS A 287 4.08 -34.06 0.07
N ARG A 288 5.33 -33.63 0.28
CA ARG A 288 6.50 -34.22 -0.41
C ARG A 288 7.10 -35.42 0.33
N LYS A 289 6.68 -35.67 1.59
CA LYS A 289 7.05 -36.87 2.36
C LYS A 289 6.06 -38.01 2.18
N ASP A 290 4.85 -37.71 1.71
CA ASP A 290 3.76 -38.67 1.52
C ASP A 290 3.64 -39.11 0.02
N ALA A 291 4.53 -38.60 -0.85
CA ALA A 291 4.69 -38.99 -2.27
C ALA A 291 6.05 -39.63 -2.50
#